data_c0b8e012899079196085cd3babaeff62
#
_entry.id   c0b8e012899079196085cd3babaeff62
#
_cell.length_a   1.000
_cell.length_b   1.000
_cell.length_c   1.000
_cell.angle_alpha   90.00
_cell.angle_beta   90.00
_cell.angle_gamma   90.00
#
_symmetry.space_group_name_H-M   'P 1'
#
loop_
_entity.id
_entity.type
_entity.pdbx_description
1 polymer ?
#
loop_
_entity_poly.entity_id
_entity_poly.type
_entity_poly.pdbx_seq_one_letter_code
_entity_poly.pdbx_strand_id
1 'polypeptide(L)'
;MLYPRIDNKKILLTYLQNSKGNQLINPSEEYELLRRRIFSNTKELWYYMNSELQSLNKEVVGDGAKHVGKIKKIVGEHYRSLLKDIANLAEVDGHSSWRIQENKDLSNLIQERLKHLQNPSDCSKARKLVCDLNKGCGYGCQLHHVVYCFIVAYATERTLILRSKGWRYSKGGWQDVFLPLSDTCLLPNGETTNRWPGHKNTQVITLPIIDSINPRPPFLPLALPEDLVPRLNVLHGDPVVWWIGQFLKYMLRPQPATSNKLDEYAKKVKFQKPIVGVHIRRTDKVGTEAAFHKLEEYMVHVELYYKHKELSDKIIKKRVYLATDEPKLFSEAKDKYPDYEIIGDVDISKTASISKRYSDQSLSGIITDIHFLSLSDYLVCTFSSQVCRVAYEIMNSLHPDASNLYTSLDDIYYYGGQKRRLHEAILPHFADGPQEMDLQVGDEIAVAGNHWNGFSKGINLRTKKSGLYPTFKVSPKIETARFASYPDVTLNTNELQEKKR
;
A
#
# COMPACT_ATOMS: atom_id res chain seq x y z
N MET A 1 -25.22 -29.15 7.09
CA MET A 1 -25.03 -28.82 8.50
C MET A 1 -24.95 -27.30 8.60
N LEU A 2 -25.91 -26.70 9.28
CA LEU A 2 -25.98 -25.24 9.52
C LEU A 2 -24.98 -24.91 10.62
N TYR A 3 -23.97 -24.09 10.31
CA TYR A 3 -23.08 -23.54 11.33
C TYR A 3 -23.90 -22.65 12.27
N PRO A 4 -23.72 -22.76 13.60
CA PRO A 4 -24.39 -21.88 14.54
C PRO A 4 -23.97 -20.42 14.27
N ARG A 5 -24.96 -19.54 14.16
CA ARG A 5 -24.71 -18.09 14.08
C ARG A 5 -23.99 -17.66 15.36
N ILE A 6 -22.70 -17.35 15.25
CA ILE A 6 -21.97 -16.70 16.32
C ILE A 6 -22.44 -15.25 16.39
N ASP A 7 -23.11 -14.89 17.48
CA ASP A 7 -23.59 -13.53 17.69
C ASP A 7 -22.42 -12.64 18.14
N ASN A 8 -21.75 -12.05 17.12
CA ASN A 8 -20.58 -11.20 17.30
C ASN A 8 -20.81 -10.02 18.26
N LYS A 9 -22.06 -9.53 18.37
CA LYS A 9 -22.44 -8.49 19.34
C LYS A 9 -22.36 -8.97 20.80
N LYS A 10 -22.72 -10.22 21.03
CA LYS A 10 -22.72 -10.81 22.38
C LYS A 10 -21.30 -11.11 22.84
N ILE A 11 -20.44 -11.57 21.93
CA ILE A 11 -19.02 -11.81 22.21
C ILE A 11 -18.30 -10.47 22.51
N LEU A 12 -18.54 -9.43 21.71
CA LEU A 12 -17.97 -8.09 21.92
C LEU A 12 -18.42 -7.48 23.25
N LEU A 13 -19.70 -7.61 23.63
CA LEU A 13 -20.23 -7.13 24.89
C LEU A 13 -19.69 -7.90 26.10
N THR A 14 -19.52 -9.22 25.99
CA THR A 14 -18.90 -10.04 27.06
C THR A 14 -17.42 -9.70 27.21
N TYR A 15 -16.71 -9.42 26.12
CA TYR A 15 -15.30 -8.99 26.14
C TYR A 15 -15.13 -7.59 26.76
N LEU A 16 -16.01 -6.64 26.42
CA LEU A 16 -16.00 -5.29 26.97
C LEU A 16 -16.38 -5.24 28.47
N GLN A 17 -17.18 -6.19 28.94
CA GLN A 17 -17.53 -6.32 30.37
C GLN A 17 -16.41 -6.94 31.19
N ASN A 18 -15.59 -7.82 30.62
CA ASN A 18 -14.44 -8.45 31.25
C ASN A 18 -13.15 -7.64 31.23
N SER A 19 -13.12 -6.50 30.49
CA SER A 19 -11.90 -5.70 30.27
C SER A 19 -11.59 -4.66 31.37
N LYS A 20 -12.17 -4.80 32.57
CA LYS A 20 -11.71 -4.03 33.72
C LYS A 20 -10.40 -4.64 34.25
N GLY A 21 -9.27 -4.23 33.62
CA GLY A 21 -7.93 -4.52 34.11
C GLY A 21 -7.04 -5.44 33.26
N ASN A 22 -7.44 -5.84 32.07
CA ASN A 22 -6.59 -6.72 31.25
C ASN A 22 -5.50 -5.94 30.49
N GLN A 23 -4.24 -6.25 30.76
CA GLN A 23 -3.13 -6.00 29.86
C GLN A 23 -3.46 -6.61 28.49
N LEU A 24 -3.28 -5.82 27.41
CA LEU A 24 -3.39 -6.35 26.05
C LEU A 24 -2.33 -7.45 25.87
N ILE A 25 -2.76 -8.66 25.54
CA ILE A 25 -1.85 -9.78 25.34
C ILE A 25 -1.20 -9.63 23.96
N ASN A 26 0.11 -9.47 23.94
CA ASN A 26 0.87 -9.43 22.71
C ASN A 26 0.91 -10.82 22.06
N PRO A 27 0.60 -10.95 20.76
CA PRO A 27 0.85 -12.20 20.05
C PRO A 27 2.36 -12.44 19.92
N SER A 28 2.75 -13.70 19.81
CA SER A 28 4.13 -14.00 19.42
C SER A 28 4.37 -13.63 17.97
N GLU A 29 5.61 -13.28 17.63
CA GLU A 29 6.02 -13.02 16.23
C GLU A 29 5.72 -14.23 15.35
N GLU A 30 6.06 -15.44 15.82
CA GLU A 30 5.81 -16.69 15.11
C GLU A 30 4.32 -16.88 14.77
N TYR A 31 3.42 -16.60 15.73
CA TYR A 31 1.98 -16.68 15.51
C TYR A 31 1.52 -15.74 14.38
N GLU A 32 1.91 -14.48 14.41
CA GLU A 32 1.50 -13.50 13.40
C GLU A 32 2.09 -13.81 12.02
N LEU A 33 3.35 -14.24 11.96
CA LEU A 33 4.00 -14.66 10.71
C LEU A 33 3.30 -15.89 10.12
N LEU A 34 2.97 -16.89 10.96
CA LEU A 34 2.29 -18.11 10.52
C LEU A 34 0.86 -17.80 10.04
N ARG A 35 0.12 -16.97 10.78
CA ARG A 35 -1.23 -16.54 10.41
C ARG A 35 -1.25 -15.88 9.02
N ARG A 36 -0.34 -14.93 8.78
CA ARG A 36 -0.21 -14.26 7.47
C ARG A 36 0.24 -15.22 6.38
N ARG A 37 1.13 -16.16 6.71
CA ARG A 37 1.58 -17.18 5.76
C ARG A 37 0.47 -18.14 5.36
N ILE A 38 -0.37 -18.58 6.29
CA ILE A 38 -1.54 -19.42 5.97
C ILE A 38 -2.47 -18.68 5.00
N PHE A 39 -2.70 -17.38 5.24
CA PHE A 39 -3.52 -16.56 4.35
C PHE A 39 -2.90 -16.46 2.94
N SER A 40 -1.62 -16.11 2.83
CA SER A 40 -0.94 -15.98 1.53
C SER A 40 -0.85 -17.33 0.79
N ASN A 41 -0.55 -18.42 1.47
CA ASN A 41 -0.51 -19.75 0.87
C ASN A 41 -1.89 -20.19 0.36
N THR A 42 -2.96 -19.85 1.06
CA THR A 42 -4.33 -20.12 0.60
C THR A 42 -4.64 -19.37 -0.70
N LYS A 43 -4.17 -18.11 -0.84
CA LYS A 43 -4.28 -17.35 -2.09
C LYS A 43 -3.45 -17.97 -3.23
N GLU A 44 -2.19 -18.31 -2.96
CA GLU A 44 -1.30 -18.90 -3.96
C GLU A 44 -1.81 -20.29 -4.43
N LEU A 45 -2.37 -21.11 -3.53
CA LEU A 45 -3.04 -22.34 -3.90
C LEU A 45 -4.22 -22.10 -4.84
N TRP A 46 -5.04 -21.11 -4.55
CA TRP A 46 -6.15 -20.72 -5.43
C TRP A 46 -5.66 -20.23 -6.79
N TYR A 47 -4.62 -19.41 -6.85
CA TYR A 47 -4.05 -18.92 -8.10
C TYR A 47 -3.57 -20.07 -8.97
N TYR A 48 -2.83 -21.02 -8.38
CA TYR A 48 -2.37 -22.21 -9.06
C TYR A 48 -3.54 -23.05 -9.58
N MET A 49 -4.45 -23.47 -8.70
CA MET A 49 -5.60 -24.30 -9.08
C MET A 49 -6.50 -23.63 -10.14
N ASN A 50 -6.74 -22.33 -10.01
CA ASN A 50 -7.54 -21.58 -10.97
C ASN A 50 -6.85 -21.51 -12.35
N SER A 51 -5.54 -21.34 -12.40
CA SER A 51 -4.75 -21.32 -13.64
C SER A 51 -4.77 -22.69 -14.32
N GLU A 52 -4.48 -23.76 -13.59
CA GLU A 52 -4.48 -25.13 -14.11
C GLU A 52 -5.87 -25.56 -14.63
N LEU A 53 -6.93 -25.27 -13.85
CA LEU A 53 -8.30 -25.57 -14.28
C LEU A 53 -8.73 -24.74 -15.49
N GLN A 54 -8.22 -23.49 -15.65
CA GLN A 54 -8.48 -22.71 -16.85
C GLN A 54 -7.75 -23.27 -18.08
N SER A 55 -6.52 -23.74 -17.91
CA SER A 55 -5.77 -24.40 -18.99
C SER A 55 -6.46 -25.69 -19.41
N LEU A 56 -6.76 -26.55 -18.47
CA LEU A 56 -7.46 -27.82 -18.72
C LEU A 56 -8.83 -27.59 -19.41
N ASN A 57 -9.57 -26.54 -19.01
CA ASN A 57 -10.86 -26.27 -19.61
C ASN A 57 -10.80 -25.84 -21.09
N LYS A 58 -9.62 -25.38 -21.58
CA LYS A 58 -9.40 -25.10 -23.00
C LYS A 58 -9.09 -26.36 -23.82
N GLU A 59 -8.61 -27.42 -23.18
CA GLU A 59 -8.19 -28.65 -23.82
C GLU A 59 -9.33 -29.68 -23.93
N VAL A 60 -10.32 -29.58 -23.02
CA VAL A 60 -11.46 -30.51 -22.97
C VAL A 60 -12.72 -29.89 -23.57
N VAL A 61 -13.60 -30.74 -24.14
CA VAL A 61 -14.86 -30.34 -24.74
C VAL A 61 -16.05 -31.12 -24.17
N GLY A 62 -17.26 -30.63 -24.39
CA GLY A 62 -18.48 -31.34 -24.01
C GLY A 62 -18.63 -31.50 -22.48
N ASP A 63 -18.91 -32.71 -22.03
CA ASP A 63 -19.12 -32.99 -20.59
C ASP A 63 -17.86 -32.87 -19.76
N GLY A 64 -16.68 -33.05 -20.34
CA GLY A 64 -15.41 -32.76 -19.70
C GLY A 64 -15.27 -31.30 -19.30
N ALA A 65 -15.58 -30.37 -20.17
CA ALA A 65 -15.54 -28.93 -19.85
C ALA A 65 -16.57 -28.55 -18.77
N LYS A 66 -17.76 -29.13 -18.79
CA LYS A 66 -18.75 -28.94 -17.71
C LYS A 66 -18.23 -29.45 -16.37
N HIS A 67 -17.55 -30.61 -16.36
CA HIS A 67 -16.98 -31.19 -15.15
C HIS A 67 -15.87 -30.33 -14.59
N VAL A 68 -14.93 -29.85 -15.41
CA VAL A 68 -13.88 -28.90 -15.01
C VAL A 68 -14.49 -27.61 -14.45
N GLY A 69 -15.52 -27.06 -15.11
CA GLY A 69 -16.26 -25.89 -14.61
C GLY A 69 -16.89 -26.11 -13.22
N LYS A 70 -17.44 -27.32 -12.96
CA LYS A 70 -17.96 -27.69 -11.64
C LYS A 70 -16.85 -27.78 -10.59
N ILE A 71 -15.72 -28.41 -10.91
CA ILE A 71 -14.56 -28.48 -9.99
C ILE A 71 -14.10 -27.07 -9.66
N LYS A 72 -13.87 -26.20 -10.66
CA LYS A 72 -13.45 -24.82 -10.46
C LYS A 72 -14.39 -24.05 -9.53
N LYS A 73 -15.72 -24.22 -9.71
CA LYS A 73 -16.71 -23.60 -8.84
C LYS A 73 -16.57 -24.05 -7.39
N ILE A 74 -16.49 -25.36 -7.13
CA ILE A 74 -16.38 -25.94 -5.78
C ILE A 74 -15.07 -25.55 -5.12
N VAL A 75 -13.93 -25.65 -5.84
CA VAL A 75 -12.62 -25.22 -5.31
C VAL A 75 -12.65 -23.74 -4.95
N GLY A 76 -13.29 -22.90 -5.77
CA GLY A 76 -13.46 -21.48 -5.46
C GLY A 76 -14.35 -21.21 -4.23
N GLU A 77 -15.34 -22.08 -3.96
CA GLU A 77 -16.14 -22.00 -2.73
C GLU A 77 -15.29 -22.38 -1.50
N HIS A 78 -14.51 -23.47 -1.58
CA HIS A 78 -13.55 -23.86 -0.52
C HIS A 78 -12.52 -22.74 -0.23
N TYR A 79 -11.95 -22.18 -1.27
CA TYR A 79 -11.02 -21.05 -1.13
C TYR A 79 -11.62 -19.89 -0.34
N ARG A 80 -12.84 -19.45 -0.70
CA ARG A 80 -13.51 -18.36 0.02
C ARG A 80 -13.84 -18.73 1.46
N SER A 81 -14.27 -19.98 1.70
CA SER A 81 -14.52 -20.48 3.06
C SER A 81 -13.26 -20.46 3.91
N LEU A 82 -12.12 -20.96 3.39
CA LEU A 82 -10.84 -20.94 4.10
C LEU A 82 -10.39 -19.51 4.42
N LEU A 83 -10.48 -18.58 3.47
CA LEU A 83 -10.14 -17.17 3.75
C LEU A 83 -11.04 -16.57 4.83
N LYS A 84 -12.34 -16.95 4.84
CA LYS A 84 -13.27 -16.52 5.88
C LYS A 84 -12.90 -17.08 7.24
N ASP A 85 -12.53 -18.35 7.32
CA ASP A 85 -12.13 -18.99 8.58
C ASP A 85 -10.83 -18.36 9.13
N ILE A 86 -9.86 -18.05 8.26
CA ILE A 86 -8.62 -17.34 8.65
C ILE A 86 -8.94 -15.92 9.15
N ALA A 87 -9.85 -15.20 8.49
CA ALA A 87 -10.30 -13.89 8.95
C ALA A 87 -11.02 -13.97 10.31
N ASN A 88 -11.92 -14.94 10.48
CA ASN A 88 -12.60 -15.18 11.75
C ASN A 88 -11.60 -15.56 12.87
N LEU A 89 -10.58 -16.36 12.56
CA LEU A 89 -9.53 -16.69 13.52
C LEU A 89 -8.86 -15.43 14.03
N ALA A 90 -8.54 -14.47 13.16
CA ALA A 90 -7.93 -13.19 13.54
C ALA A 90 -8.86 -12.30 14.40
N GLU A 91 -10.17 -12.51 14.34
CA GLU A 91 -11.15 -11.81 15.19
C GLU A 91 -11.29 -12.45 16.58
N VAL A 92 -11.16 -13.77 16.66
CA VAL A 92 -11.40 -14.53 17.91
C VAL A 92 -10.13 -14.92 18.67
N ASP A 93 -8.94 -14.67 18.10
CA ASP A 93 -7.65 -15.00 18.70
C ASP A 93 -7.29 -14.16 19.94
N GLY A 94 -8.08 -13.15 20.24
CA GLY A 94 -7.87 -12.24 21.39
C GLY A 94 -6.86 -11.13 21.13
N HIS A 95 -6.24 -11.05 19.95
CA HIS A 95 -5.19 -10.07 19.63
C HIS A 95 -5.67 -8.89 18.76
N SER A 96 -6.94 -8.86 18.34
CA SER A 96 -7.50 -7.82 17.49
C SER A 96 -7.32 -6.41 18.10
N SER A 97 -7.64 -6.24 19.38
CA SER A 97 -7.47 -4.97 20.09
C SER A 97 -6.00 -4.55 20.20
N TRP A 98 -5.10 -5.51 20.41
CA TRP A 98 -3.66 -5.24 20.41
C TRP A 98 -3.19 -4.74 19.03
N ARG A 99 -3.57 -5.39 17.94
CA ARG A 99 -3.19 -4.96 16.57
C ARG A 99 -3.61 -3.54 16.27
N ILE A 100 -4.83 -3.17 16.67
CA ILE A 100 -5.36 -1.81 16.51
C ILE A 100 -4.55 -0.81 17.33
N GLN A 101 -4.29 -1.12 18.60
CA GLN A 101 -3.57 -0.22 19.51
C GLN A 101 -2.11 -0.08 19.08
N GLU A 102 -1.43 -1.19 18.77
CA GLU A 102 -0.03 -1.18 18.34
C GLU A 102 0.19 -0.39 17.06
N ASN A 103 -0.70 -0.55 16.05
CA ASN A 103 -0.66 0.28 14.84
C ASN A 103 -0.82 1.77 15.16
N LYS A 104 -1.74 2.11 16.06
CA LYS A 104 -1.97 3.49 16.47
C LYS A 104 -0.73 4.06 17.18
N ASP A 105 -0.13 3.30 18.09
CA ASP A 105 1.02 3.73 18.88
C ASP A 105 2.26 3.90 18.00
N LEU A 106 2.54 2.95 17.09
CA LEU A 106 3.62 3.07 16.11
C LEU A 106 3.40 4.25 15.17
N SER A 107 2.17 4.41 14.65
CA SER A 107 1.84 5.53 13.77
C SER A 107 2.02 6.86 14.50
N ASN A 108 1.53 7.00 15.73
CA ASN A 108 1.69 8.21 16.53
C ASN A 108 3.18 8.50 16.80
N LEU A 109 3.96 7.48 17.17
CA LEU A 109 5.40 7.64 17.37
C LEU A 109 6.09 8.24 16.14
N ILE A 110 5.79 7.73 14.96
CA ILE A 110 6.40 8.25 13.73
C ILE A 110 5.89 9.66 13.42
N GLN A 111 4.60 9.93 13.59
CA GLN A 111 4.06 11.28 13.37
C GLN A 111 4.70 12.31 14.32
N GLU A 112 4.90 11.98 15.60
CA GLU A 112 5.58 12.87 16.54
C GLU A 112 7.07 13.03 16.22
N ARG A 113 7.78 11.96 15.82
CA ARG A 113 9.18 12.08 15.33
C ARG A 113 9.29 12.98 14.11
N LEU A 114 8.37 12.87 13.14
CA LEU A 114 8.33 13.73 11.96
C LEU A 114 8.01 15.17 12.33
N LYS A 115 7.07 15.40 13.23
CA LYS A 115 6.71 16.74 13.73
C LYS A 115 7.89 17.39 14.47
N HIS A 116 8.57 16.65 15.33
CA HIS A 116 9.78 17.09 16.04
C HIS A 116 10.88 17.48 15.05
N LEU A 117 11.18 16.62 14.08
CA LEU A 117 12.18 16.86 13.05
C LEU A 117 11.87 18.11 12.21
N GLN A 118 10.61 18.31 11.87
CA GLN A 118 10.17 19.39 10.99
C GLN A 118 10.04 20.74 11.70
N ASN A 119 9.94 20.75 13.03
CA ASN A 119 9.75 21.98 13.81
C ASN A 119 10.87 22.15 14.86
N PRO A 120 12.11 22.36 14.42
CA PRO A 120 13.21 22.61 15.35
C PRO A 120 12.98 23.88 16.16
N SER A 121 13.45 23.90 17.39
CA SER A 121 13.33 25.06 18.29
C SER A 121 14.02 26.33 17.74
N ASP A 122 15.11 26.15 17.00
CA ASP A 122 15.83 27.22 16.31
C ASP A 122 16.14 26.81 14.86
N CYS A 123 15.31 27.29 13.93
CA CYS A 123 15.47 27.01 12.50
C CYS A 123 16.80 27.58 11.95
N SER A 124 17.35 28.63 12.54
CA SER A 124 18.62 29.22 12.06
C SER A 124 19.82 28.27 12.25
N LYS A 125 19.77 27.45 13.32
CA LYS A 125 20.80 26.46 13.66
C LYS A 125 20.49 25.06 13.14
N ALA A 126 19.26 24.79 12.76
CA ALA A 126 18.83 23.47 12.33
C ALA A 126 19.60 22.98 11.11
N ARG A 127 19.91 21.69 11.09
CA ARG A 127 20.41 21.00 9.89
C ARG A 127 19.25 20.80 8.92
N LYS A 128 19.45 21.11 7.64
CA LYS A 128 18.38 21.12 6.64
C LYS A 128 18.71 20.24 5.46
N LEU A 129 17.67 19.61 4.88
CA LEU A 129 17.74 18.92 3.60
C LEU A 129 16.79 19.60 2.63
N VAL A 130 17.31 20.10 1.52
CA VAL A 130 16.50 20.76 0.49
C VAL A 130 16.10 19.74 -0.57
N CYS A 131 14.82 19.70 -0.86
CA CYS A 131 14.19 18.86 -1.88
C CYS A 131 13.48 19.72 -2.90
N ASP A 132 13.77 19.54 -4.17
CA ASP A 132 13.13 20.27 -5.27
C ASP A 132 11.97 19.45 -5.84
N LEU A 133 10.75 20.00 -5.84
CA LEU A 133 9.57 19.40 -6.45
C LEU A 133 9.51 19.73 -7.95
N ASN A 134 10.51 19.31 -8.69
CA ASN A 134 10.66 19.64 -10.12
C ASN A 134 10.85 18.39 -11.01
N LYS A 135 10.64 17.18 -10.48
CA LYS A 135 10.78 15.94 -11.25
C LYS A 135 9.78 15.88 -12.39
N GLY A 136 10.26 15.63 -13.62
CA GLY A 136 9.47 15.62 -14.85
C GLY A 136 8.62 14.35 -15.05
N CYS A 137 7.80 13.98 -14.06
CA CYS A 137 6.93 12.80 -14.11
C CYS A 137 5.53 13.09 -13.55
N GLY A 138 4.63 12.09 -13.54
CA GLY A 138 3.27 12.22 -13.02
C GLY A 138 3.21 12.43 -11.50
N TYR A 139 2.01 12.76 -11.00
CA TYR A 139 1.77 13.13 -9.61
C TYR A 139 2.30 12.09 -8.60
N GLY A 140 1.94 10.81 -8.74
CA GLY A 140 2.41 9.76 -7.83
C GLY A 140 3.94 9.61 -7.80
N CYS A 141 4.60 9.76 -8.96
CA CYS A 141 6.07 9.76 -9.04
C CYS A 141 6.69 10.96 -8.30
N GLN A 142 6.05 12.13 -8.36
CA GLN A 142 6.51 13.31 -7.64
C GLN A 142 6.29 13.16 -6.14
N LEU A 143 5.18 12.55 -5.71
CA LEU A 143 4.96 12.22 -4.30
C LEU A 143 6.05 11.26 -3.77
N HIS A 144 6.34 10.20 -4.52
CA HIS A 144 7.42 9.26 -4.15
C HIS A 144 8.79 9.96 -4.06
N HIS A 145 9.06 10.93 -4.93
CA HIS A 145 10.28 11.74 -4.82
C HIS A 145 10.32 12.54 -3.51
N VAL A 146 9.23 13.17 -3.11
CA VAL A 146 9.17 13.92 -1.84
C VAL A 146 9.27 12.98 -0.63
N VAL A 147 8.58 11.84 -0.65
CA VAL A 147 8.71 10.80 0.41
C VAL A 147 10.16 10.35 0.53
N TYR A 148 10.81 10.11 -0.59
CA TYR A 148 12.22 9.75 -0.63
C TYR A 148 13.11 10.82 0.03
N CYS A 149 12.92 12.10 -0.34
CA CYS A 149 13.63 13.21 0.33
C CYS A 149 13.36 13.20 1.84
N PHE A 150 12.13 12.92 2.24
CA PHE A 150 11.74 12.93 3.64
C PHE A 150 12.34 11.77 4.43
N ILE A 151 12.45 10.59 3.83
CA ILE A 151 13.16 9.44 4.43
C ILE A 151 14.64 9.78 4.65
N VAL A 152 15.28 10.42 3.66
CA VAL A 152 16.68 10.87 3.82
C VAL A 152 16.81 11.93 4.91
N ALA A 153 15.88 12.88 4.96
CA ALA A 153 15.84 13.90 6.02
C ALA A 153 15.70 13.25 7.40
N TYR A 154 14.75 12.32 7.57
CA TYR A 154 14.52 11.58 8.80
C TYR A 154 15.75 10.78 9.22
N ALA A 155 16.36 10.04 8.30
CA ALA A 155 17.53 9.21 8.59
C ALA A 155 18.79 9.99 8.96
N THR A 156 18.87 11.28 8.57
CA THR A 156 20.04 12.15 8.81
C THR A 156 19.77 13.29 9.79
N GLU A 157 18.63 13.28 10.49
CA GLU A 157 18.19 14.34 11.42
C GLU A 157 18.27 15.74 10.78
N ARG A 158 17.65 15.90 9.62
CA ARG A 158 17.60 17.17 8.91
C ARG A 158 16.15 17.58 8.70
N THR A 159 15.82 18.84 8.99
CA THR A 159 14.53 19.40 8.63
C THR A 159 14.39 19.44 7.11
N LEU A 160 13.35 18.83 6.56
CA LEU A 160 13.10 18.83 5.12
C LEU A 160 12.51 20.19 4.69
N ILE A 161 13.21 20.85 3.78
CA ILE A 161 12.76 22.08 3.11
C ILE A 161 12.31 21.70 1.70
N LEU A 162 11.00 21.73 1.46
CA LEU A 162 10.43 21.43 0.15
C LEU A 162 10.32 22.71 -0.70
N ARG A 163 11.13 22.80 -1.75
CA ARG A 163 11.02 23.89 -2.73
C ARG A 163 10.01 23.49 -3.80
N SER A 164 8.80 24.03 -3.69
CA SER A 164 7.67 23.68 -4.55
C SER A 164 7.08 24.84 -5.34
N LYS A 165 7.56 26.07 -5.16
CA LYS A 165 7.10 27.23 -5.93
C LYS A 165 7.34 27.01 -7.42
N GLY A 166 6.31 27.22 -8.24
CA GLY A 166 6.37 26.91 -9.67
C GLY A 166 6.15 25.44 -10.00
N TRP A 167 5.59 24.67 -9.05
CA TRP A 167 5.21 23.27 -9.29
C TRP A 167 4.31 23.13 -10.52
N ARG A 168 4.57 22.13 -11.36
CA ARG A 168 3.84 21.96 -12.63
C ARG A 168 2.33 21.77 -12.47
N TYR A 169 1.88 21.24 -11.33
CA TYR A 169 0.46 21.05 -11.00
C TYR A 169 -0.18 22.29 -10.39
N SER A 170 0.57 23.10 -9.62
CA SER A 170 0.08 24.36 -9.03
C SER A 170 1.22 25.36 -8.88
N LYS A 171 1.05 26.56 -9.45
CA LYS A 171 2.10 27.58 -9.50
C LYS A 171 2.49 28.14 -8.13
N GLY A 172 1.57 28.19 -7.18
CA GLY A 172 1.82 28.58 -5.78
C GLY A 172 2.61 27.50 -5.02
N GLY A 173 2.54 26.25 -5.50
CA GLY A 173 3.28 25.13 -4.97
C GLY A 173 2.47 24.23 -4.04
N TRP A 174 3.18 23.50 -3.19
CA TRP A 174 2.63 22.51 -2.28
C TRP A 174 1.51 23.05 -1.38
N GLN A 175 1.72 24.25 -0.87
CA GLN A 175 0.81 24.88 0.10
C GLN A 175 -0.53 25.33 -0.49
N ASP A 176 -0.71 25.29 -1.80
CA ASP A 176 -2.01 25.53 -2.40
C ASP A 176 -3.04 24.45 -2.03
N VAL A 177 -2.57 23.23 -1.74
CA VAL A 177 -3.44 22.06 -1.50
C VAL A 177 -3.17 21.33 -0.19
N PHE A 178 -1.94 21.36 0.33
CA PHE A 178 -1.54 20.69 1.57
C PHE A 178 -0.95 21.68 2.58
N LEU A 179 -1.01 21.32 3.85
CA LEU A 179 -0.33 22.08 4.91
C LEU A 179 1.19 22.08 4.69
N PRO A 180 1.89 23.12 5.14
CA PRO A 180 3.35 23.13 5.09
C PRO A 180 3.94 21.92 5.86
N LEU A 181 5.11 21.44 5.43
CA LEU A 181 5.79 20.33 6.12
C LEU A 181 6.36 20.75 7.47
N SER A 182 6.59 22.04 7.67
CA SER A 182 7.03 22.65 8.93
C SER A 182 6.22 23.91 9.21
N ASP A 183 5.93 24.17 10.47
CA ASP A 183 5.27 25.39 10.92
C ASP A 183 6.29 26.52 11.20
N THR A 184 7.55 26.15 11.49
CA THR A 184 8.59 27.06 12.00
C THR A 184 9.80 27.19 11.08
N CYS A 185 10.07 26.23 10.20
CA CYS A 185 11.30 26.15 9.42
C CYS A 185 11.03 25.91 7.93
N LEU A 186 10.82 26.99 7.17
CA LEU A 186 10.38 26.93 5.77
C LEU A 186 11.47 27.32 4.76
N LEU A 187 12.57 27.97 5.22
CA LEU A 187 13.59 28.51 4.34
C LEU A 187 14.91 27.73 4.41
N PRO A 188 15.60 27.56 3.28
CA PRO A 188 16.85 26.81 3.21
C PRO A 188 18.09 27.61 3.67
N ASN A 189 17.88 28.67 4.48
CA ASN A 189 18.96 29.54 4.94
C ASN A 189 19.88 28.78 5.91
N GLY A 190 21.19 28.99 5.80
CA GLY A 190 22.21 28.43 6.66
C GLY A 190 23.60 28.93 6.33
N GLU A 191 24.54 28.80 7.27
CA GLU A 191 25.89 29.28 7.14
C GLU A 191 26.74 28.49 6.12
N THR A 192 26.46 27.17 6.05
CA THR A 192 27.19 26.27 5.13
C THR A 192 26.20 25.50 4.26
N THR A 193 26.46 25.49 2.95
CA THR A 193 25.60 24.84 1.96
C THR A 193 26.42 23.90 1.07
N ASN A 194 25.89 22.72 0.76
CA ASN A 194 26.52 21.80 -0.18
C ASN A 194 25.46 20.92 -0.88
N ARG A 195 25.90 20.20 -1.90
CA ARG A 195 25.13 19.12 -2.51
C ARG A 195 25.36 17.82 -1.75
N TRP A 196 24.44 16.87 -1.89
CA TRP A 196 24.57 15.51 -1.33
C TRP A 196 25.91 14.86 -1.73
N PRO A 197 26.62 14.17 -0.81
CA PRO A 197 26.25 13.94 0.60
C PRO A 197 26.62 15.11 1.53
N GLY A 198 27.39 16.09 1.06
CA GLY A 198 27.97 17.14 1.89
C GLY A 198 29.04 16.61 2.84
N HIS A 199 29.38 17.41 3.85
CA HIS A 199 30.28 17.04 4.95
C HIS A 199 29.48 16.95 6.26
N LYS A 200 30.09 16.32 7.29
CA LYS A 200 29.41 16.12 8.60
C LYS A 200 28.86 17.44 9.18
N ASN A 201 29.59 18.55 9.00
CA ASN A 201 29.21 19.86 9.53
C ASN A 201 28.43 20.73 8.54
N THR A 202 28.08 20.22 7.35
CA THR A 202 27.27 20.97 6.39
C THR A 202 25.86 21.17 6.94
N GLN A 203 25.45 22.41 7.13
CA GLN A 203 24.15 22.75 7.68
C GLN A 203 23.01 22.49 6.68
N VAL A 204 23.16 22.94 5.44
CA VAL A 204 22.15 22.80 4.38
C VAL A 204 22.67 21.89 3.27
N ILE A 205 21.98 20.81 3.02
CA ILE A 205 22.30 19.87 1.94
C ILE A 205 21.16 19.88 0.92
N THR A 206 21.49 20.10 -0.37
CA THR A 206 20.53 19.91 -1.46
C THR A 206 20.61 18.50 -1.98
N LEU A 207 19.47 17.79 -1.95
CA LEU A 207 19.37 16.41 -2.42
C LEU A 207 19.09 16.41 -3.94
N PRO A 208 19.82 15.60 -4.74
CA PRO A 208 19.44 15.38 -6.15
C PRO A 208 18.18 14.52 -6.25
N ILE A 209 17.64 14.40 -7.46
CA ILE A 209 16.58 13.41 -7.71
C ILE A 209 17.12 11.99 -7.45
N ILE A 210 16.23 11.10 -7.00
CA ILE A 210 16.58 9.73 -6.57
C ILE A 210 17.40 8.96 -7.60
N ASP A 211 17.13 9.19 -8.89
CA ASP A 211 17.78 8.45 -9.98
C ASP A 211 19.27 8.81 -10.14
N SER A 212 19.69 9.97 -9.61
CA SER A 212 21.07 10.49 -9.73
C SER A 212 21.80 10.64 -8.39
N ILE A 213 21.26 10.07 -7.30
CA ILE A 213 21.93 10.16 -6.00
C ILE A 213 23.18 9.30 -5.95
N ASN A 214 24.30 9.96 -5.59
CA ASN A 214 25.59 9.31 -5.39
C ASN A 214 26.38 10.02 -4.26
N PRO A 215 26.88 9.32 -3.24
CA PRO A 215 26.67 7.90 -2.94
C PRO A 215 25.22 7.61 -2.56
N ARG A 216 24.76 6.39 -2.88
CA ARG A 216 23.42 5.93 -2.54
C ARG A 216 23.38 5.51 -1.06
N PRO A 217 22.55 6.13 -0.21
CA PRO A 217 22.50 5.80 1.19
C PRO A 217 21.79 4.47 1.46
N PRO A 218 22.12 3.75 2.56
CA PRO A 218 21.55 2.43 2.86
C PRO A 218 20.09 2.50 3.35
N PHE A 219 19.64 3.63 3.87
CA PHE A 219 18.31 3.82 4.47
C PHE A 219 17.20 4.17 3.47
N LEU A 220 17.46 4.01 2.18
CA LEU A 220 16.42 4.19 1.17
C LEU A 220 15.42 3.03 1.20
N PRO A 221 14.16 3.28 0.78
CA PRO A 221 13.26 2.16 0.56
C PRO A 221 13.90 1.11 -0.37
N LEU A 222 13.91 -0.16 -0.03
CA LEU A 222 13.03 -0.88 0.90
C LEU A 222 13.53 -1.01 2.36
N ALA A 223 14.60 -0.34 2.76
CA ALA A 223 15.13 -0.47 4.12
C ALA A 223 14.19 0.19 5.16
N LEU A 224 14.07 -0.48 6.31
CA LEU A 224 13.32 -0.03 7.48
C LEU A 224 14.27 0.35 8.62
N PRO A 225 13.87 1.27 9.52
CA PRO A 225 14.63 1.58 10.72
C PRO A 225 14.76 0.36 11.64
N GLU A 226 16.00 0.05 12.06
CA GLU A 226 16.30 -1.10 12.94
C GLU A 226 15.49 -1.08 14.25
N ASP A 227 15.19 0.09 14.81
CA ASP A 227 14.43 0.25 16.04
C ASP A 227 12.93 -0.06 15.90
N LEU A 228 12.39 -0.03 14.68
CA LEU A 228 10.98 -0.27 14.40
C LEU A 228 10.69 -1.70 13.93
N VAL A 229 11.67 -2.36 13.32
CA VAL A 229 11.47 -3.67 12.66
C VAL A 229 10.90 -4.73 13.59
N PRO A 230 11.36 -4.92 14.85
CA PRO A 230 10.79 -5.94 15.71
C PRO A 230 9.29 -5.78 15.94
N ARG A 231 8.81 -4.54 16.07
CA ARG A 231 7.38 -4.25 16.25
C ARG A 231 6.60 -4.35 14.94
N LEU A 232 7.15 -3.79 13.86
CA LEU A 232 6.51 -3.81 12.53
C LEU A 232 6.38 -5.21 11.96
N ASN A 233 7.36 -6.08 12.18
CA ASN A 233 7.34 -7.46 11.69
C ASN A 233 6.22 -8.28 12.33
N VAL A 234 5.96 -8.06 13.61
CA VAL A 234 4.81 -8.67 14.30
C VAL A 234 3.50 -8.10 13.77
N LEU A 235 3.41 -6.77 13.59
CA LEU A 235 2.16 -6.09 13.28
C LEU A 235 1.72 -6.24 11.81
N HIS A 236 2.65 -6.14 10.84
CA HIS A 236 2.30 -5.82 9.44
C HIS A 236 2.84 -6.81 8.43
N GLY A 237 2.00 -7.20 7.46
CA GLY A 237 2.38 -8.12 6.38
C GLY A 237 3.24 -7.47 5.28
N ASP A 238 3.19 -6.14 5.11
CA ASP A 238 4.09 -5.37 4.25
C ASP A 238 4.63 -4.13 4.99
N PRO A 239 5.62 -4.30 5.90
CA PRO A 239 6.13 -3.23 6.73
C PRO A 239 6.67 -2.03 5.95
N VAL A 240 7.23 -2.25 4.76
CA VAL A 240 7.77 -1.18 3.90
C VAL A 240 6.66 -0.27 3.40
N VAL A 241 5.54 -0.83 2.98
CA VAL A 241 4.38 -0.04 2.51
C VAL A 241 3.81 0.79 3.65
N TRP A 242 3.69 0.20 4.84
CA TRP A 242 3.26 0.93 6.04
C TRP A 242 4.22 2.09 6.36
N TRP A 243 5.54 1.86 6.30
CA TRP A 243 6.57 2.88 6.55
C TRP A 243 6.43 4.07 5.60
N ILE A 244 6.32 3.81 4.29
CA ILE A 244 6.09 4.83 3.27
C ILE A 244 4.78 5.57 3.53
N GLY A 245 3.72 4.85 3.89
CA GLY A 245 2.42 5.40 4.25
C GLY A 245 2.48 6.42 5.40
N GLN A 246 3.41 6.28 6.37
CA GLN A 246 3.55 7.25 7.46
C GLN A 246 4.06 8.62 6.97
N PHE A 247 4.98 8.63 6.01
CA PHE A 247 5.44 9.89 5.38
C PHE A 247 4.31 10.54 4.56
N LEU A 248 3.58 9.74 3.77
CA LEU A 248 2.42 10.24 3.03
C LEU A 248 1.36 10.80 3.97
N LYS A 249 1.05 10.13 5.07
CA LYS A 249 0.12 10.62 6.11
C LYS A 249 0.54 11.97 6.67
N TYR A 250 1.83 12.20 6.92
CA TYR A 250 2.34 13.48 7.42
C TYR A 250 2.28 14.56 6.34
N MET A 251 2.76 14.27 5.13
CA MET A 251 2.91 15.29 4.11
C MET A 251 1.62 15.65 3.38
N LEU A 252 0.65 14.74 3.27
CA LEU A 252 -0.62 14.97 2.57
C LEU A 252 -1.73 15.51 3.49
N ARG A 253 -1.38 16.16 4.60
CA ARG A 253 -2.35 16.88 5.45
C ARG A 253 -3.00 17.99 4.63
N PRO A 254 -4.32 17.93 4.34
CA PRO A 254 -4.94 18.84 3.39
C PRO A 254 -5.08 20.25 3.98
N GLN A 255 -5.00 21.27 3.13
CA GLN A 255 -5.50 22.62 3.47
C GLN A 255 -7.02 22.56 3.75
N PRO A 256 -7.57 23.45 4.58
CA PRO A 256 -9.01 23.48 4.86
C PRO A 256 -9.88 23.51 3.60
N ALA A 257 -9.47 24.26 2.59
CA ALA A 257 -10.18 24.30 1.31
C ALA A 257 -10.17 22.96 0.57
N THR A 258 -9.05 22.22 0.64
CA THR A 258 -8.93 20.88 0.06
C THR A 258 -9.78 19.87 0.83
N SER A 259 -9.74 19.91 2.18
CA SER A 259 -10.57 19.05 3.02
C SER A 259 -12.05 19.23 2.73
N ASN A 260 -12.53 20.49 2.69
CA ASN A 260 -13.93 20.81 2.38
C ASN A 260 -14.36 20.25 1.02
N LYS A 261 -13.51 20.38 -0.02
CA LYS A 261 -13.79 19.80 -1.34
C LYS A 261 -13.92 18.27 -1.30
N LEU A 262 -13.08 17.58 -0.53
CA LEU A 262 -13.18 16.12 -0.36
C LEU A 262 -14.47 15.72 0.36
N ASP A 263 -14.87 16.45 1.40
CA ASP A 263 -16.12 16.22 2.14
C ASP A 263 -17.36 16.49 1.29
N GLU A 264 -17.36 17.57 0.50
CA GLU A 264 -18.42 17.89 -0.45
C GLU A 264 -18.54 16.81 -1.53
N TYR A 265 -17.41 16.36 -2.05
CA TYR A 265 -17.38 15.27 -3.03
C TYR A 265 -17.91 13.97 -2.46
N ALA A 266 -17.51 13.59 -1.23
CA ALA A 266 -18.04 12.40 -0.55
C ALA A 266 -19.56 12.41 -0.45
N LYS A 267 -20.14 13.59 -0.09
CA LYS A 267 -21.61 13.80 -0.05
C LYS A 267 -22.24 13.71 -1.44
N LYS A 268 -21.62 14.37 -2.44
CA LYS A 268 -22.10 14.39 -3.84
C LYS A 268 -22.23 12.99 -4.41
N VAL A 269 -21.19 12.16 -4.23
CA VAL A 269 -21.15 10.79 -4.78
C VAL A 269 -21.75 9.76 -3.83
N LYS A 270 -22.21 10.15 -2.65
CA LYS A 270 -22.75 9.25 -1.61
C LYS A 270 -21.80 8.11 -1.28
N PHE A 271 -20.52 8.45 -1.04
CA PHE A 271 -19.50 7.46 -0.72
C PHE A 271 -19.85 6.71 0.57
N GLN A 272 -20.04 5.41 0.47
CA GLN A 272 -20.46 4.55 1.58
C GLN A 272 -19.84 3.17 1.47
N LYS A 273 -19.46 2.60 2.60
CA LYS A 273 -18.97 1.21 2.73
C LYS A 273 -20.15 0.21 2.80
N PRO A 274 -19.98 -1.06 2.39
CA PRO A 274 -18.79 -1.59 1.74
C PRO A 274 -18.61 -1.07 0.32
N ILE A 275 -17.36 -0.82 -0.08
CA ILE A 275 -17.01 -0.29 -1.39
C ILE A 275 -15.63 -0.80 -1.84
N VAL A 276 -15.50 -1.16 -3.12
CA VAL A 276 -14.25 -1.55 -3.75
C VAL A 276 -13.71 -0.40 -4.59
N GLY A 277 -12.48 0.04 -4.33
CA GLY A 277 -11.77 0.99 -5.17
C GLY A 277 -11.18 0.29 -6.39
N VAL A 278 -11.50 0.78 -7.58
CA VAL A 278 -10.96 0.26 -8.85
C VAL A 278 -10.22 1.38 -9.56
N HIS A 279 -8.92 1.19 -9.80
CA HIS A 279 -8.13 2.15 -10.57
C HIS A 279 -7.68 1.53 -11.89
N ILE A 280 -8.12 2.11 -13.00
CA ILE A 280 -7.81 1.66 -14.37
C ILE A 280 -7.03 2.74 -15.09
N ARG A 281 -5.78 2.44 -15.44
CA ARG A 281 -4.88 3.33 -16.19
C ARG A 281 -4.62 2.77 -17.58
N ARG A 282 -4.98 3.51 -18.62
CA ARG A 282 -4.89 3.03 -20.01
C ARG A 282 -4.15 3.95 -20.96
N THR A 283 -4.26 5.28 -20.84
CA THR A 283 -3.90 6.19 -21.93
C THR A 283 -2.43 6.16 -22.32
N ASP A 284 -1.51 6.55 -21.43
CA ASP A 284 -0.08 6.70 -21.73
C ASP A 284 0.80 5.53 -21.26
N LYS A 285 0.21 4.56 -20.58
CA LYS A 285 0.92 3.42 -20.01
C LYS A 285 0.83 2.15 -20.87
N VAL A 286 -0.25 1.99 -21.62
CA VAL A 286 -0.46 0.81 -22.47
C VAL A 286 0.58 0.78 -23.59
N GLY A 287 1.26 -0.36 -23.71
CA GLY A 287 2.31 -0.56 -24.71
C GLY A 287 3.68 0.02 -24.33
N THR A 288 3.81 0.65 -23.14
CA THR A 288 5.09 1.15 -22.60
C THR A 288 5.46 0.45 -21.30
N GLU A 289 4.76 0.74 -20.20
CA GLU A 289 5.05 0.22 -18.86
C GLU A 289 4.02 -0.80 -18.37
N ALA A 290 2.83 -0.88 -19.02
CA ALA A 290 1.74 -1.75 -18.63
C ALA A 290 1.08 -2.45 -19.83
N ALA A 291 0.54 -3.65 -19.58
CA ALA A 291 -0.35 -4.32 -20.51
C ALA A 291 -1.76 -3.68 -20.47
N PHE A 292 -2.52 -3.85 -21.55
CA PHE A 292 -3.92 -3.48 -21.56
C PHE A 292 -4.75 -4.54 -20.82
N HIS A 293 -5.53 -4.10 -19.84
CA HIS A 293 -6.49 -4.94 -19.13
C HIS A 293 -7.93 -4.48 -19.41
N LYS A 294 -8.81 -5.43 -19.75
CA LYS A 294 -10.24 -5.16 -19.93
C LYS A 294 -10.91 -4.89 -18.60
N LEU A 295 -12.04 -4.17 -18.62
CA LEU A 295 -12.83 -3.89 -17.42
C LEU A 295 -13.23 -5.18 -16.68
N GLU A 296 -13.56 -6.23 -17.43
CA GLU A 296 -13.96 -7.54 -16.90
C GLU A 296 -12.86 -8.17 -16.02
N GLU A 297 -11.58 -7.96 -16.33
CA GLU A 297 -10.48 -8.49 -15.55
C GLU A 297 -10.44 -7.87 -14.14
N TYR A 298 -10.73 -6.58 -14.01
CA TYR A 298 -10.89 -5.92 -12.70
C TYR A 298 -12.14 -6.38 -11.98
N MET A 299 -13.27 -6.46 -12.70
CA MET A 299 -14.55 -6.77 -12.08
C MET A 299 -14.66 -8.20 -11.56
N VAL A 300 -13.91 -9.16 -12.09
CA VAL A 300 -13.76 -10.51 -11.51
C VAL A 300 -13.27 -10.43 -10.05
N HIS A 301 -12.30 -9.57 -9.75
CA HIS A 301 -11.78 -9.40 -8.39
C HIS A 301 -12.74 -8.63 -7.49
N VAL A 302 -13.47 -7.67 -8.03
CA VAL A 302 -14.56 -6.98 -7.33
C VAL A 302 -15.65 -7.99 -6.93
N GLU A 303 -16.06 -8.86 -7.86
CA GLU A 303 -17.04 -9.90 -7.60
C GLU A 303 -16.55 -10.90 -6.54
N LEU A 304 -15.28 -11.31 -6.59
CA LEU A 304 -14.68 -12.18 -5.58
C LEU A 304 -14.70 -11.56 -4.19
N TYR A 305 -14.40 -10.26 -4.07
CA TYR A 305 -14.51 -9.53 -2.82
C TYR A 305 -15.94 -9.57 -2.27
N TYR A 306 -16.95 -9.25 -3.08
CA TYR A 306 -18.32 -9.26 -2.62
C TYR A 306 -18.83 -10.67 -2.29
N LYS A 307 -18.51 -11.69 -3.10
CA LYS A 307 -18.81 -13.09 -2.78
C LYS A 307 -18.20 -13.55 -1.46
N HIS A 308 -16.96 -13.10 -1.15
CA HIS A 308 -16.35 -13.37 0.15
C HIS A 308 -17.09 -12.65 1.29
N LYS A 309 -17.43 -11.39 1.09
CA LYS A 309 -18.13 -10.58 2.08
C LYS A 309 -19.55 -11.12 2.36
N GLU A 310 -20.24 -11.61 1.34
CA GLU A 310 -21.58 -12.21 1.43
C GLU A 310 -21.63 -13.50 2.29
N LEU A 311 -20.48 -14.15 2.56
CA LEU A 311 -20.41 -15.26 3.50
C LEU A 311 -20.72 -14.85 4.94
N SER A 312 -20.54 -13.55 5.28
CA SER A 312 -20.75 -13.01 6.62
C SER A 312 -21.99 -12.15 6.72
N ASP A 313 -22.21 -11.30 5.73
CA ASP A 313 -23.16 -10.20 5.79
C ASP A 313 -24.08 -10.23 4.57
N LYS A 314 -25.35 -9.89 4.77
CA LYS A 314 -26.25 -9.64 3.64
C LYS A 314 -25.86 -8.31 3.00
N ILE A 315 -25.26 -8.38 1.81
CA ILE A 315 -24.93 -7.19 1.03
C ILE A 315 -26.14 -6.77 0.20
N ILE A 316 -26.71 -5.61 0.51
CA ILE A 316 -27.86 -5.06 -0.21
C ILE A 316 -27.40 -4.32 -1.47
N LYS A 317 -26.22 -3.68 -1.42
CA LYS A 317 -25.71 -2.84 -2.49
C LYS A 317 -24.22 -3.03 -2.69
N LYS A 318 -23.82 -3.41 -3.90
CA LYS A 318 -22.41 -3.56 -4.31
C LYS A 318 -21.93 -2.25 -4.90
N ARG A 319 -20.92 -1.62 -4.31
CA ARG A 319 -20.38 -0.32 -4.72
C ARG A 319 -18.98 -0.43 -5.26
N VAL A 320 -18.72 0.32 -6.31
CA VAL A 320 -17.38 0.45 -6.92
C VAL A 320 -17.04 1.93 -7.04
N TYR A 321 -15.94 2.35 -6.42
CA TYR A 321 -15.32 3.64 -6.70
C TYR A 321 -14.38 3.47 -7.89
N LEU A 322 -14.76 4.00 -9.06
CA LEU A 322 -13.98 3.90 -10.29
C LEU A 322 -13.16 5.16 -10.51
N ALA A 323 -11.85 5.03 -10.48
CA ALA A 323 -10.88 6.06 -10.87
C ALA A 323 -10.19 5.63 -12.17
N THR A 324 -10.26 6.46 -13.20
CA THR A 324 -9.69 6.12 -14.51
C THR A 324 -9.32 7.36 -15.31
N ASP A 325 -8.37 7.20 -16.24
CA ASP A 325 -8.01 8.22 -17.24
C ASP A 325 -8.77 8.04 -18.57
N GLU A 326 -9.72 7.10 -18.63
CA GLU A 326 -10.57 6.84 -19.80
C GLU A 326 -12.06 7.09 -19.48
N PRO A 327 -12.62 8.26 -19.84
CA PRO A 327 -14.00 8.63 -19.48
C PRO A 327 -15.08 7.64 -19.95
N LYS A 328 -14.86 6.93 -21.05
CA LYS A 328 -15.82 5.96 -21.61
C LYS A 328 -16.06 4.74 -20.69
N LEU A 329 -15.09 4.44 -19.80
CA LEU A 329 -15.23 3.32 -18.87
C LEU A 329 -16.38 3.48 -17.89
N PHE A 330 -16.82 4.70 -17.59
CA PHE A 330 -17.98 4.92 -16.72
C PHE A 330 -19.30 4.43 -17.34
N SER A 331 -19.52 4.69 -18.64
CA SER A 331 -20.68 4.14 -19.35
C SER A 331 -20.56 2.63 -19.51
N GLU A 332 -19.40 2.15 -19.97
CA GLU A 332 -19.13 0.72 -20.12
C GLU A 332 -19.39 -0.06 -18.81
N ALA A 333 -18.93 0.46 -17.67
CA ALA A 333 -19.10 -0.18 -16.38
C ALA A 333 -20.59 -0.22 -15.96
N LYS A 334 -21.35 0.85 -16.18
CA LYS A 334 -22.79 0.90 -15.87
C LYS A 334 -23.60 -0.02 -16.75
N ASP A 335 -23.27 -0.10 -18.03
CA ASP A 335 -24.00 -0.93 -19.01
C ASP A 335 -23.73 -2.43 -18.78
N LYS A 336 -22.46 -2.80 -18.52
CA LYS A 336 -22.08 -4.21 -18.30
C LYS A 336 -22.38 -4.74 -16.90
N TYR A 337 -22.40 -3.86 -15.90
CA TYR A 337 -22.55 -4.24 -14.49
C TYR A 337 -23.68 -3.45 -13.79
N PRO A 338 -24.94 -3.57 -14.26
CA PRO A 338 -26.08 -2.80 -13.74
C PRO A 338 -26.39 -3.09 -12.25
N ASP A 339 -25.97 -4.23 -11.73
CA ASP A 339 -26.15 -4.61 -10.32
C ASP A 339 -25.17 -3.88 -9.38
N TYR A 340 -24.20 -3.15 -9.93
CA TYR A 340 -23.21 -2.40 -9.16
C TYR A 340 -23.51 -0.89 -9.21
N GLU A 341 -23.38 -0.24 -8.07
CA GLU A 341 -23.34 1.22 -8.00
C GLU A 341 -21.94 1.70 -8.36
N ILE A 342 -21.77 2.18 -9.59
CA ILE A 342 -20.50 2.73 -10.07
C ILE A 342 -20.41 4.21 -9.66
N ILE A 343 -19.50 4.50 -8.76
CA ILE A 343 -19.23 5.84 -8.20
C ILE A 343 -17.91 6.35 -8.77
N GLY A 344 -17.83 7.64 -9.07
CA GLY A 344 -16.64 8.31 -9.60
C GLY A 344 -17.03 9.55 -10.39
N ASP A 345 -16.07 10.23 -10.97
CA ASP A 345 -16.30 11.49 -11.68
C ASP A 345 -15.65 11.49 -13.08
N VAL A 346 -16.50 11.54 -14.10
CA VAL A 346 -16.09 11.60 -15.51
C VAL A 346 -15.26 12.86 -15.80
N ASP A 347 -15.52 13.96 -15.11
CA ASP A 347 -14.78 15.20 -15.33
C ASP A 347 -13.36 15.12 -14.76
N ILE A 348 -13.16 14.42 -13.64
CA ILE A 348 -11.82 14.09 -13.14
C ILE A 348 -11.08 13.27 -14.21
N SER A 349 -11.70 12.22 -14.74
CA SER A 349 -11.12 11.37 -15.80
C SER A 349 -10.67 12.16 -17.02
N LYS A 350 -11.47 13.14 -17.48
CA LYS A 350 -11.12 14.00 -18.61
C LYS A 350 -9.87 14.85 -18.39
N THR A 351 -9.54 15.18 -17.14
CA THR A 351 -8.36 16.01 -16.80
C THR A 351 -7.08 15.18 -16.67
N ALA A 352 -7.18 13.85 -16.63
CA ALA A 352 -6.04 12.95 -16.48
C ALA A 352 -5.21 12.79 -17.78
N SER A 353 -5.70 13.27 -18.93
CA SER A 353 -4.98 13.23 -20.21
C SER A 353 -3.65 13.99 -20.15
N ILE A 354 -2.66 13.55 -20.95
CA ILE A 354 -1.30 14.13 -20.97
C ILE A 354 -1.33 15.64 -21.18
N SER A 355 -2.20 16.14 -22.07
CA SER A 355 -2.32 17.57 -22.42
C SER A 355 -2.93 18.43 -21.29
N LYS A 356 -3.71 17.84 -20.38
CA LYS A 356 -4.45 18.55 -19.32
C LYS A 356 -3.96 18.28 -17.90
N ARG A 357 -3.09 17.26 -17.71
CA ARG A 357 -2.69 16.76 -16.38
C ARG A 357 -1.97 17.79 -15.50
N TYR A 358 -1.33 18.79 -16.09
CA TYR A 358 -0.64 19.83 -15.33
C TYR A 358 -1.51 21.08 -15.17
N SER A 359 -2.55 20.95 -14.35
CA SER A 359 -3.49 22.02 -14.01
C SER A 359 -4.01 21.86 -12.59
N ASP A 360 -4.48 22.94 -11.98
CA ASP A 360 -5.09 22.91 -10.65
C ASP A 360 -6.33 21.98 -10.61
N GLN A 361 -7.10 21.93 -11.70
CA GLN A 361 -8.25 21.03 -11.81
C GLN A 361 -7.80 19.56 -11.80
N SER A 362 -6.76 19.22 -12.56
CA SER A 362 -6.21 17.86 -12.57
C SER A 362 -5.59 17.49 -11.24
N LEU A 363 -4.90 18.44 -10.57
CA LEU A 363 -4.37 18.25 -9.23
C LEU A 363 -5.48 17.95 -8.23
N SER A 364 -6.55 18.73 -8.21
CA SER A 364 -7.72 18.48 -7.35
C SER A 364 -8.35 17.12 -7.63
N GLY A 365 -8.47 16.74 -8.91
CA GLY A 365 -9.03 15.44 -9.32
C GLY A 365 -8.19 14.25 -8.85
N ILE A 366 -6.86 14.27 -9.06
CA ILE A 366 -6.00 13.17 -8.67
C ILE A 366 -5.87 13.02 -7.16
N ILE A 367 -5.92 14.14 -6.40
CA ILE A 367 -6.00 14.10 -4.93
C ILE A 367 -7.30 13.42 -4.50
N THR A 368 -8.42 13.76 -5.14
CA THR A 368 -9.73 13.15 -4.88
C THR A 368 -9.70 11.63 -5.15
N ASP A 369 -9.22 11.22 -6.32
CA ASP A 369 -9.16 9.79 -6.68
C ASP A 369 -8.29 8.98 -5.71
N ILE A 370 -7.08 9.46 -5.39
CA ILE A 370 -6.19 8.78 -4.44
C ILE A 370 -6.85 8.69 -3.06
N HIS A 371 -7.49 9.76 -2.60
CA HIS A 371 -8.16 9.80 -1.30
C HIS A 371 -9.26 8.72 -1.22
N PHE A 372 -10.18 8.66 -2.19
CA PHE A 372 -11.29 7.70 -2.14
C PHE A 372 -10.86 6.27 -2.44
N LEU A 373 -9.85 6.05 -3.29
CA LEU A 373 -9.23 4.74 -3.45
C LEU A 373 -8.62 4.23 -2.14
N SER A 374 -7.92 5.10 -1.40
CA SER A 374 -7.29 4.72 -0.12
C SER A 374 -8.30 4.47 1.00
N LEU A 375 -9.49 5.06 0.94
CA LEU A 375 -10.59 4.86 1.91
C LEU A 375 -11.46 3.64 1.59
N SER A 376 -11.32 3.04 0.41
CA SER A 376 -12.08 1.85 0.01
C SER A 376 -11.70 0.64 0.86
N ASP A 377 -12.61 -0.33 0.98
CA ASP A 377 -12.38 -1.54 1.79
C ASP A 377 -11.47 -2.55 1.09
N TYR A 378 -11.39 -2.47 -0.23
CA TYR A 378 -10.53 -3.30 -1.07
C TYR A 378 -10.11 -2.52 -2.31
N LEU A 379 -8.89 -2.74 -2.78
CA LEU A 379 -8.32 -2.04 -3.94
C LEU A 379 -8.03 -3.02 -5.08
N VAL A 380 -8.56 -2.75 -6.27
CA VAL A 380 -8.26 -3.52 -7.49
C VAL A 380 -7.64 -2.58 -8.52
N CYS A 381 -6.40 -2.85 -8.92
CA CYS A 381 -5.67 -1.95 -9.81
C CYS A 381 -4.47 -2.64 -10.49
N THR A 382 -3.57 -1.87 -11.05
CA THR A 382 -2.25 -2.31 -11.54
C THR A 382 -1.16 -1.54 -10.81
N PHE A 383 -0.16 -2.23 -10.24
CA PHE A 383 0.94 -1.57 -9.53
C PHE A 383 2.00 -0.93 -10.47
N SER A 384 1.94 -1.19 -11.76
CA SER A 384 2.63 -0.34 -12.75
C SER A 384 2.19 1.13 -12.65
N SER A 385 0.96 1.39 -12.17
CA SER A 385 0.46 2.74 -11.89
C SER A 385 0.88 3.23 -10.49
N GLN A 386 1.59 4.35 -10.44
CA GLN A 386 1.97 4.99 -9.17
C GLN A 386 0.77 5.55 -8.40
N VAL A 387 -0.33 5.88 -9.06
CA VAL A 387 -1.57 6.30 -8.37
C VAL A 387 -2.10 5.17 -7.50
N CYS A 388 -2.12 3.95 -8.04
CA CYS A 388 -2.50 2.78 -7.28
C CYS A 388 -1.57 2.53 -6.09
N ARG A 389 -0.24 2.60 -6.29
CA ARG A 389 0.73 2.40 -5.22
C ARG A 389 0.57 3.42 -4.09
N VAL A 390 0.41 4.71 -4.42
CA VAL A 390 0.17 5.76 -3.41
C VAL A 390 -1.14 5.52 -2.66
N ALA A 391 -2.21 5.13 -3.35
CA ALA A 391 -3.48 4.80 -2.68
C ALA A 391 -3.32 3.61 -1.73
N TYR A 392 -2.60 2.57 -2.13
CA TYR A 392 -2.31 1.41 -1.30
C TYR A 392 -1.40 1.76 -0.10
N GLU A 393 -0.40 2.60 -0.27
CA GLU A 393 0.48 3.09 0.79
C GLU A 393 -0.31 3.89 1.84
N ILE A 394 -1.21 4.77 1.41
CA ILE A 394 -2.09 5.50 2.34
C ILE A 394 -3.05 4.52 3.04
N MET A 395 -3.66 3.57 2.32
CA MET A 395 -4.52 2.55 2.92
C MET A 395 -3.81 1.79 4.04
N ASN A 396 -2.52 1.43 3.86
CA ASN A 396 -1.72 0.78 4.90
C ASN A 396 -1.44 1.67 6.12
N SER A 397 -1.52 2.99 6.01
CA SER A 397 -1.44 3.88 7.16
C SER A 397 -2.76 4.03 7.93
N LEU A 398 -3.89 3.62 7.32
CA LEU A 398 -5.23 3.74 7.89
C LEU A 398 -5.70 2.45 8.60
N HIS A 399 -5.13 1.30 8.22
CA HIS A 399 -5.50 -0.01 8.74
C HIS A 399 -4.35 -0.62 9.55
N PRO A 400 -4.63 -1.47 10.56
CA PRO A 400 -3.59 -2.22 11.28
C PRO A 400 -2.71 -3.05 10.34
N ASP A 401 -3.33 -3.73 9.36
CA ASP A 401 -2.65 -4.46 8.31
C ASP A 401 -3.53 -4.49 7.04
N ALA A 402 -3.16 -3.72 6.02
CA ALA A 402 -3.83 -3.71 4.73
C ALA A 402 -3.10 -4.54 3.66
N SER A 403 -2.09 -5.32 4.04
CA SER A 403 -1.26 -6.09 3.09
C SER A 403 -2.05 -7.07 2.22
N ASN A 404 -3.26 -7.42 2.64
CA ASN A 404 -4.16 -8.32 1.93
C ASN A 404 -5.41 -7.65 1.34
N LEU A 405 -5.55 -6.32 1.46
CA LEU A 405 -6.73 -5.58 1.01
C LEU A 405 -6.61 -5.07 -0.43
N TYR A 406 -5.87 -5.79 -1.26
CA TYR A 406 -5.70 -5.44 -2.66
C TYR A 406 -5.60 -6.65 -3.59
N THR A 407 -5.83 -6.39 -4.87
CA THR A 407 -5.39 -7.21 -6.01
C THR A 407 -4.74 -6.32 -7.06
N SER A 408 -3.53 -6.66 -7.48
CA SER A 408 -2.89 -6.09 -8.66
C SER A 408 -3.01 -7.05 -9.83
N LEU A 409 -3.39 -6.54 -11.01
CA LEU A 409 -3.54 -7.37 -12.22
C LEU A 409 -2.21 -7.58 -12.94
N ASP A 410 -1.19 -6.80 -12.60
CA ASP A 410 0.12 -6.88 -13.26
C ASP A 410 1.24 -7.23 -12.27
N ASP A 411 1.89 -6.27 -11.68
CA ASP A 411 3.11 -6.46 -10.91
C ASP A 411 2.83 -6.56 -9.39
N ILE A 412 3.80 -7.07 -8.64
CA ILE A 412 3.83 -6.93 -7.20
C ILE A 412 4.13 -5.47 -6.82
N TYR A 413 3.86 -5.10 -5.55
CA TYR A 413 4.22 -3.77 -5.08
C TYR A 413 5.74 -3.52 -5.18
N TYR A 414 6.12 -2.36 -5.72
CA TYR A 414 7.47 -1.84 -5.76
C TYR A 414 7.48 -0.31 -5.58
N TYR A 415 8.52 0.24 -4.95
CA TYR A 415 8.59 1.69 -4.72
C TYR A 415 9.03 2.47 -5.97
N GLY A 416 9.81 1.88 -6.84
CA GLY A 416 10.42 2.51 -8.02
C GLY A 416 11.75 3.20 -7.70
N GLY A 417 12.68 3.18 -8.67
CA GLY A 417 14.02 3.73 -8.48
C GLY A 417 14.87 3.03 -7.41
N GLN A 418 14.46 1.86 -6.96
CA GLN A 418 15.09 1.07 -5.89
C GLN A 418 15.61 -0.27 -6.40
N LYS A 419 16.31 -0.99 -5.53
CA LYS A 419 16.64 -2.39 -5.76
C LYS A 419 15.36 -3.22 -5.84
N ARG A 420 15.45 -4.40 -6.46
CA ARG A 420 14.39 -5.40 -6.40
C ARG A 420 14.21 -5.87 -4.95
N ARG A 421 12.97 -6.18 -4.59
CA ARG A 421 12.68 -6.86 -3.33
C ARG A 421 13.42 -8.19 -3.28
N LEU A 422 13.88 -8.53 -2.08
CA LEU A 422 14.48 -9.83 -1.82
C LEU A 422 13.46 -10.74 -1.14
N HIS A 423 13.40 -11.97 -1.59
CA HIS A 423 12.76 -13.07 -0.88
C HIS A 423 13.84 -14.07 -0.45
N GLU A 424 13.56 -14.82 0.59
CA GLU A 424 14.39 -15.92 1.07
C GLU A 424 13.64 -17.23 0.86
N ALA A 425 14.32 -18.24 0.30
CA ALA A 425 13.77 -19.57 0.15
C ALA A 425 13.65 -20.26 1.51
N ILE A 426 12.43 -20.64 1.87
CA ILE A 426 12.11 -21.33 3.13
C ILE A 426 11.81 -22.81 2.94
N LEU A 427 11.64 -23.25 1.70
CA LEU A 427 11.49 -24.64 1.29
C LEU A 427 12.35 -24.89 0.05
N PRO A 428 12.90 -26.11 -0.12
CA PRO A 428 13.65 -26.45 -1.31
C PRO A 428 12.71 -26.58 -2.52
N HIS A 429 13.25 -26.34 -3.71
CA HIS A 429 12.58 -26.55 -4.99
C HIS A 429 13.55 -27.14 -6.00
N PHE A 430 13.09 -28.13 -6.72
CA PHE A 430 13.77 -28.70 -7.88
C PHE A 430 12.98 -28.29 -9.11
N ALA A 431 13.68 -27.72 -10.08
CA ALA A 431 13.07 -27.26 -11.32
C ALA A 431 12.51 -28.43 -12.14
N ASP A 432 11.25 -28.33 -12.54
CA ASP A 432 10.58 -29.36 -13.38
C ASP A 432 10.72 -29.06 -14.89
N GLY A 433 11.40 -27.97 -15.22
CA GLY A 433 11.62 -27.58 -16.60
C GLY A 433 12.62 -26.45 -16.78
N PRO A 434 12.98 -26.11 -18.04
CA PRO A 434 14.03 -25.13 -18.33
C PRO A 434 13.68 -23.70 -17.91
N GLN A 435 12.39 -23.40 -17.71
CA GLN A 435 11.92 -22.09 -17.29
C GLN A 435 11.99 -21.91 -15.77
N GLU A 436 12.14 -22.98 -15.01
CA GLU A 436 12.22 -22.95 -13.57
C GLU A 436 13.66 -22.90 -13.05
N MET A 437 13.82 -22.54 -11.80
CA MET A 437 15.11 -22.54 -11.12
C MET A 437 15.04 -23.30 -9.80
N ASP A 438 16.11 -24.07 -9.50
CA ASP A 438 16.25 -24.72 -8.21
C ASP A 438 16.41 -23.71 -7.08
N LEU A 439 15.85 -24.05 -5.91
CA LEU A 439 16.02 -23.33 -4.67
C LEU A 439 16.55 -24.25 -3.58
N GLN A 440 17.51 -23.75 -2.82
CA GLN A 440 17.90 -24.31 -1.53
C GLN A 440 17.39 -23.38 -0.43
N VAL A 441 17.07 -23.95 0.74
CA VAL A 441 16.66 -23.14 1.90
C VAL A 441 17.75 -22.12 2.24
N GLY A 442 17.36 -20.86 2.43
CA GLY A 442 18.28 -19.74 2.65
C GLY A 442 18.75 -19.03 1.37
N ASP A 443 18.42 -19.52 0.17
CA ASP A 443 18.72 -18.79 -1.06
C ASP A 443 17.99 -17.43 -1.07
N GLU A 444 18.72 -16.39 -1.42
CA GLU A 444 18.15 -15.06 -1.66
C GLU A 444 17.75 -14.90 -3.12
N ILE A 445 16.52 -14.48 -3.34
CA ILE A 445 15.92 -14.28 -4.65
C ILE A 445 15.58 -12.81 -4.85
N ALA A 446 16.19 -12.17 -5.87
CA ALA A 446 15.77 -10.85 -6.33
C ALA A 446 14.50 -11.01 -7.18
N VAL A 447 13.36 -10.64 -6.62
CA VAL A 447 12.03 -10.86 -7.21
C VAL A 447 11.84 -9.97 -8.43
N ALA A 448 11.37 -10.57 -9.53
CA ALA A 448 11.03 -9.85 -10.76
C ALA A 448 9.51 -9.65 -10.92
N GLY A 449 8.68 -10.48 -10.28
CA GLY A 449 7.22 -10.37 -10.30
C GLY A 449 6.54 -11.67 -9.87
N ASN A 450 5.22 -11.61 -9.66
CA ASN A 450 4.35 -12.76 -9.45
C ASN A 450 3.47 -12.93 -10.69
N HIS A 451 3.35 -14.14 -11.20
CA HIS A 451 2.52 -14.47 -12.36
C HIS A 451 1.05 -14.71 -12.00
N TRP A 452 0.70 -14.65 -10.72
CA TRP A 452 -0.65 -14.88 -10.19
C TRP A 452 -1.26 -16.25 -10.61
N ASN A 453 -0.37 -17.22 -10.80
CA ASN A 453 -0.68 -18.61 -11.15
C ASN A 453 0.01 -19.61 -10.20
N GLY A 454 0.43 -19.18 -9.03
CA GLY A 454 1.19 -19.95 -8.04
C GLY A 454 2.71 -19.86 -8.21
N PHE A 455 3.18 -19.23 -9.29
CA PHE A 455 4.62 -19.04 -9.56
C PHE A 455 5.00 -17.57 -9.57
N SER A 456 6.16 -17.29 -9.02
CA SER A 456 6.87 -16.03 -9.14
C SER A 456 8.10 -16.18 -10.03
N LYS A 457 8.61 -15.07 -10.54
CA LYS A 457 9.86 -14.99 -11.31
C LYS A 457 10.89 -14.18 -10.56
N GLY A 458 12.16 -14.59 -10.62
CA GLY A 458 13.25 -13.88 -9.98
C GLY A 458 14.62 -14.34 -10.44
N ILE A 459 15.64 -13.84 -9.73
CA ILE A 459 17.04 -14.23 -9.91
C ILE A 459 17.54 -14.76 -8.57
N ASN A 460 17.95 -16.00 -8.52
CA ASN A 460 18.63 -16.59 -7.38
C ASN A 460 20.03 -15.96 -7.28
N LEU A 461 20.30 -15.23 -6.18
CA LEU A 461 21.56 -14.49 -6.02
C LEU A 461 22.77 -15.40 -5.80
N ARG A 462 22.59 -16.63 -5.31
CA ARG A 462 23.67 -17.61 -5.17
C ARG A 462 24.08 -18.19 -6.53
N THR A 463 23.12 -18.68 -7.32
CA THR A 463 23.38 -19.37 -8.59
C THR A 463 23.39 -18.45 -9.79
N LYS A 464 22.93 -17.21 -9.68
CA LYS A 464 22.72 -16.23 -10.75
C LYS A 464 21.71 -16.68 -11.82
N LYS A 465 21.03 -17.80 -11.63
CA LYS A 465 19.99 -18.29 -12.54
C LYS A 465 18.73 -17.45 -12.39
N SER A 466 18.15 -17.05 -13.52
CA SER A 466 16.83 -16.44 -13.59
C SER A 466 15.81 -17.50 -13.96
N GLY A 467 14.66 -17.55 -13.28
CA GLY A 467 13.63 -18.55 -13.57
C GLY A 467 12.37 -18.34 -12.74
N LEU A 468 11.41 -19.23 -13.02
CA LEU A 468 10.18 -19.36 -12.24
C LEU A 468 10.45 -20.21 -10.98
N TYR A 469 9.67 -19.96 -9.95
CA TYR A 469 9.66 -20.77 -8.73
C TYR A 469 8.27 -20.66 -8.06
N PRO A 470 7.84 -21.71 -7.32
CA PRO A 470 6.56 -21.66 -6.61
C PRO A 470 6.59 -20.58 -5.51
N THR A 471 5.65 -19.63 -5.57
CA THR A 471 5.61 -18.46 -4.68
C THR A 471 5.56 -18.84 -3.21
N PHE A 472 4.86 -19.92 -2.84
CA PHE A 472 4.71 -20.36 -1.45
C PHE A 472 6.01 -20.91 -0.82
N LYS A 473 7.07 -21.18 -1.62
CA LYS A 473 8.36 -21.69 -1.13
C LYS A 473 9.31 -20.62 -0.66
N VAL A 474 8.92 -19.36 -0.76
CA VAL A 474 9.74 -18.21 -0.34
C VAL A 474 8.99 -17.33 0.65
N SER A 475 9.74 -16.50 1.39
CA SER A 475 9.20 -15.47 2.28
C SER A 475 9.86 -14.13 1.97
N PRO A 476 9.15 -12.98 2.07
CA PRO A 476 9.75 -11.67 1.92
C PRO A 476 10.88 -11.45 2.94
N LYS A 477 12.04 -11.00 2.46
CA LYS A 477 13.15 -10.57 3.33
C LYS A 477 12.98 -9.10 3.67
N ILE A 478 13.00 -8.78 4.97
CA ILE A 478 12.97 -7.40 5.45
C ILE A 478 14.39 -6.86 5.44
N GLU A 479 14.60 -5.77 4.68
CA GLU A 479 15.85 -5.02 4.70
C GLU A 479 15.80 -3.99 5.83
N THR A 480 16.89 -3.87 6.58
CA THR A 480 17.04 -2.92 7.68
C THR A 480 18.21 -1.99 7.44
N ALA A 481 18.14 -0.81 8.02
CA ALA A 481 19.26 0.12 8.07
C ALA A 481 19.23 0.91 9.39
N ARG A 482 20.39 1.43 9.76
CA ARG A 482 20.49 2.34 10.88
C ARG A 482 20.00 3.73 10.46
N PHE A 483 18.95 4.17 11.11
CA PHE A 483 18.43 5.54 11.02
C PHE A 483 18.87 6.35 12.22
N ALA A 484 18.69 7.67 12.16
CA ALA A 484 18.81 8.51 13.33
C ALA A 484 17.84 8.10 14.42
N SER A 485 18.26 8.21 15.67
CA SER A 485 17.42 7.98 16.83
C SER A 485 16.77 9.29 17.28
N TYR A 486 15.58 9.18 17.85
CA TYR A 486 14.81 10.32 18.40
C TYR A 486 14.49 10.04 19.87
N PRO A 487 15.52 10.06 20.79
CA PRO A 487 15.34 9.65 22.18
C PRO A 487 14.40 10.55 22.96
N ASP A 488 14.30 11.82 22.57
CA ASP A 488 13.45 12.81 23.22
C ASP A 488 11.98 12.71 22.80
N VAL A 489 11.69 11.88 21.79
CA VAL A 489 10.32 11.62 21.32
C VAL A 489 9.84 10.28 21.83
N THR A 490 9.20 10.31 22.99
CA THR A 490 8.51 9.16 23.58
C THR A 490 7.01 9.27 23.41
N LEU A 491 6.33 8.14 23.35
CA LEU A 491 4.86 8.15 23.41
C LEU A 491 4.42 8.67 24.77
N ASN A 492 3.79 9.84 24.80
CA ASN A 492 3.13 10.34 26.02
C ASN A 492 1.92 9.46 26.31
N THR A 493 2.10 8.45 27.16
CA THR A 493 1.00 7.60 27.66
C THR A 493 -0.05 8.37 28.47
N ASN A 494 0.26 9.59 28.88
CA ASN A 494 -0.64 10.42 29.70
C ASN A 494 -1.71 11.18 28.90
N GLU A 495 -1.48 11.56 27.65
CA GLU A 495 -2.52 12.21 26.83
C GLU A 495 -3.66 11.24 26.42
N LEU A 496 -3.43 9.95 26.51
CA LEU A 496 -4.44 8.92 26.25
C LEU A 496 -5.45 8.78 27.39
N GLN A 497 -5.13 9.27 28.59
CA GLN A 497 -6.04 9.25 29.74
C GLN A 497 -6.94 10.50 29.82
N GLU A 498 -6.48 11.66 29.35
CA GLU A 498 -7.27 12.90 29.37
C GLU A 498 -8.37 12.98 28.32
N LYS A 499 -8.22 12.31 27.17
CA LYS A 499 -9.30 12.21 26.16
C LYS A 499 -10.37 11.16 26.45
N LYS A 500 -10.26 10.46 27.59
CA LYS A 500 -11.27 9.52 28.11
C LYS A 500 -12.09 10.08 29.28
N ARG A 501 -11.86 11.31 29.66
CA ARG A 501 -12.73 12.12 30.53
C ARG A 501 -13.48 13.14 29.68
#